data_1f479625f6604c4a959629c701aaa59a
#
_entry.id   1f479625f6604c4a959629c701aaa59a
#
_cell.length_a   1.000
_cell.length_b   1.000
_cell.length_c   1.000
_cell.angle_alpha   90.00
_cell.angle_beta   90.00
_cell.angle_gamma   90.00
#
_symmetry.space_group_name_H-M   'P 1'
#
loop_
_entity.id
_entity.type
_entity.pdbx_description
1 polymer ?
#
loop_
_entity_poly.entity_id
_entity_poly.type
_entity_poly.pdbx_seq_one_letter_code
_entity_poly.pdbx_strand_id
1 'polypeptide(L)'
;MTDYPVGRGRLVWVAIVAGLMTLAIASLFPARSFVYCEGVGNPLPNAALSAFQLARTPEQLAVALGCPARVVMLNDMNILDLAAFIPAYGAFLLFGAAVLARGRLRTLAFALIGAGVVADIVETATQLWIGARWPELSPAM
;
A
#
# COMPACT_ATOMS: atom_id res chain seq x y z
N MET A 1 -44.29 -5.05 2.20
CA MET A 1 -43.49 -3.83 2.39
C MET A 1 -42.20 -4.29 3.06
N THR A 2 -41.09 -4.37 2.30
CA THR A 2 -39.80 -4.80 2.83
C THR A 2 -39.16 -3.59 3.47
N ASP A 3 -39.12 -3.57 4.81
CA ASP A 3 -38.32 -2.62 5.58
C ASP A 3 -36.85 -2.78 5.15
N TYR A 4 -36.43 -1.95 4.22
CA TYR A 4 -35.02 -1.76 3.94
C TYR A 4 -34.41 -1.03 5.13
N PRO A 5 -33.57 -1.69 5.94
CA PRO A 5 -33.03 -1.05 7.11
C PRO A 5 -32.18 0.15 6.63
N VAL A 6 -32.58 1.33 7.06
CA VAL A 6 -31.96 2.65 6.74
C VAL A 6 -30.42 2.62 6.86
N GLY A 7 -29.86 1.71 7.68
CA GLY A 7 -28.43 1.50 7.84
C GLY A 7 -27.70 0.90 6.64
N ARG A 8 -28.36 0.06 5.83
CA ARG A 8 -27.67 -0.64 4.70
C ARG A 8 -27.33 0.32 3.55
N GLY A 9 -28.22 1.27 3.28
CA GLY A 9 -27.94 2.30 2.27
C GLY A 9 -26.72 3.15 2.61
N ARG A 10 -26.58 3.54 3.88
CA ARG A 10 -25.39 4.29 4.36
C ARG A 10 -24.10 3.50 4.19
N LEU A 11 -24.09 2.20 4.52
CA LEU A 11 -22.91 1.34 4.36
C LEU A 11 -22.49 1.21 2.88
N VAL A 12 -23.46 1.12 1.96
CA VAL A 12 -23.18 1.10 0.51
C VAL A 12 -22.50 2.38 0.08
N TRP A 13 -23.02 3.55 0.49
CA TRP A 13 -22.40 4.83 0.15
C TRP A 13 -20.99 4.98 0.73
N VAL A 14 -20.77 4.56 1.98
CA VAL A 14 -19.42 4.58 2.59
C VAL A 14 -18.46 3.66 1.80
N ALA A 15 -18.90 2.48 1.41
CA ALA A 15 -18.10 1.58 0.58
C ALA A 15 -17.74 2.20 -0.78
N ILE A 16 -18.71 2.83 -1.46
CA ILE A 16 -18.47 3.50 -2.74
C ILE A 16 -17.46 4.64 -2.58
N VAL A 17 -17.65 5.51 -1.58
CA VAL A 17 -16.74 6.64 -1.35
C VAL A 17 -15.33 6.13 -1.02
N ALA A 18 -15.20 5.13 -0.14
CA ALA A 18 -13.91 4.53 0.18
C ALA A 18 -13.25 3.89 -1.05
N GLY A 19 -14.01 3.22 -1.91
CA GLY A 19 -13.51 2.66 -3.17
C GLY A 19 -13.02 3.74 -4.14
N LEU A 20 -13.77 4.83 -4.30
CA LEU A 20 -13.36 5.96 -5.13
C LEU A 20 -12.10 6.64 -4.58
N MET A 21 -11.99 6.80 -3.26
CA MET A 21 -10.78 7.31 -2.61
C MET A 21 -9.59 6.38 -2.86
N THR A 22 -9.77 5.07 -2.74
CA THR A 22 -8.72 4.08 -3.03
C THR A 22 -8.20 4.24 -4.46
N LEU A 23 -9.10 4.35 -5.45
CA LEU A 23 -8.72 4.55 -6.85
C LEU A 23 -8.00 5.87 -7.08
N ALA A 24 -8.48 6.95 -6.47
CA ALA A 24 -7.86 8.27 -6.57
C ALA A 24 -6.44 8.25 -5.98
N ILE A 25 -6.24 7.66 -4.80
CA ILE A 25 -4.93 7.54 -4.18
C ILE A 25 -4.03 6.62 -5.00
N ALA A 26 -4.54 5.47 -5.48
CA ALA A 26 -3.78 4.54 -6.33
C ALA A 26 -3.23 5.22 -7.59
N SER A 27 -3.96 6.18 -8.16
CA SER A 27 -3.51 6.92 -9.34
C SER A 27 -2.33 7.87 -9.08
N LEU A 28 -2.03 8.17 -7.82
CA LEU A 28 -0.91 9.04 -7.43
C LEU A 28 0.44 8.29 -7.42
N PHE A 29 0.44 6.96 -7.26
CA PHE A 29 1.67 6.17 -7.18
C PHE A 29 2.47 6.18 -8.50
N PRO A 30 1.89 5.93 -9.68
CA PRO A 30 2.64 5.96 -10.93
C PRO A 30 3.25 7.33 -11.24
N ALA A 31 2.55 8.42 -10.90
CA ALA A 31 3.01 9.78 -11.15
C ALA A 31 4.27 10.15 -10.34
N ARG A 32 4.56 9.44 -9.25
CA ARG A 32 5.68 9.71 -8.33
C ARG A 32 6.82 8.70 -8.44
N SER A 33 6.70 7.65 -9.25
CA SER A 33 7.54 6.45 -9.18
C SER A 33 8.80 6.47 -10.05
N PHE A 34 9.22 7.62 -10.59
CA PHE A 34 10.37 7.69 -11.46
C PHE A 34 11.46 8.63 -10.94
N VAL A 35 12.52 8.03 -10.36
CA VAL A 35 13.78 8.71 -10.08
C VAL A 35 14.91 7.91 -10.74
N TYR A 36 15.61 8.54 -11.68
CA TYR A 36 16.78 8.00 -12.31
C TYR A 36 18.00 8.20 -11.42
N CYS A 37 18.78 7.12 -11.21
CA CYS A 37 20.04 7.18 -10.47
C CYS A 37 21.21 6.93 -11.43
N GLU A 38 22.14 7.86 -11.54
CA GLU A 38 23.35 7.71 -12.35
C GLU A 38 24.30 6.68 -11.71
N GLY A 39 24.95 5.88 -12.55
CA GLY A 39 25.95 4.90 -12.12
C GLY A 39 25.42 3.66 -11.42
N VAL A 40 24.12 3.54 -11.24
CA VAL A 40 23.46 2.40 -10.60
C VAL A 40 22.44 1.78 -11.55
N GLY A 41 22.22 0.46 -11.46
CA GLY A 41 21.14 -0.20 -12.19
C GLY A 41 19.80 0.47 -11.86
N ASN A 42 19.03 0.80 -12.91
CA ASN A 42 17.73 1.39 -12.75
C ASN A 42 16.65 0.34 -13.00
N PRO A 43 15.68 0.15 -12.11
CA PRO A 43 14.50 -0.64 -12.41
C PRO A 43 13.74 0.01 -13.57
N LEU A 44 12.87 -0.77 -14.21
CA LEU A 44 11.97 -0.24 -15.23
C LEU A 44 11.16 0.94 -14.66
N PRO A 45 10.81 1.92 -15.50
CA PRO A 45 9.89 2.98 -15.11
C PRO A 45 8.65 2.40 -14.43
N ASN A 46 8.23 2.98 -13.32
CA ASN A 46 7.11 2.52 -12.47
C ASN A 46 7.33 1.18 -11.72
N ALA A 47 8.52 0.58 -11.78
CA ALA A 47 8.82 -0.68 -11.10
C ALA A 47 9.69 -0.50 -9.84
N ALA A 48 10.06 0.72 -9.46
CA ALA A 48 10.96 0.96 -8.32
C ALA A 48 10.37 0.45 -7.00
N LEU A 49 9.08 0.69 -6.74
CA LEU A 49 8.39 0.18 -5.56
C LEU A 49 8.33 -1.34 -5.58
N SER A 50 7.92 -1.94 -6.70
CA SER A 50 7.86 -3.41 -6.83
C SER A 50 9.25 -4.04 -6.74
N ALA A 51 10.30 -3.41 -7.27
CA ALA A 51 11.66 -3.89 -7.13
C ALA A 51 12.11 -3.86 -5.66
N PHE A 52 11.70 -2.84 -4.91
CA PHE A 52 11.97 -2.75 -3.47
C PHE A 52 11.22 -3.83 -2.69
N GLN A 53 9.93 -3.99 -2.94
CA GLN A 53 9.09 -5.01 -2.28
C GLN A 53 9.54 -6.45 -2.56
N LEU A 54 10.06 -6.71 -3.76
CA LEU A 54 10.50 -8.04 -4.19
C LEU A 54 11.99 -8.31 -3.96
N ALA A 55 12.76 -7.34 -3.46
CA ALA A 55 14.17 -7.52 -3.17
C ALA A 55 14.39 -8.58 -2.07
N ARG A 56 15.18 -9.59 -2.38
CA ARG A 56 15.49 -10.73 -1.48
C ARG A 56 16.97 -10.81 -1.13
N THR A 57 17.80 -10.00 -1.77
CA THR A 57 19.24 -9.94 -1.51
C THR A 57 19.69 -8.51 -1.31
N PRO A 58 20.80 -8.26 -0.60
CA PRO A 58 21.37 -6.93 -0.43
C PRO A 58 21.64 -6.23 -1.77
N GLU A 59 22.08 -6.97 -2.79
CA GLU A 59 22.39 -6.43 -4.12
C GLU A 59 21.09 -5.96 -4.82
N GLN A 60 20.01 -6.75 -4.74
CA GLN A 60 18.71 -6.35 -5.29
C GLN A 60 18.17 -5.12 -4.56
N LEU A 61 18.34 -5.07 -3.25
CA LEU A 61 17.95 -3.92 -2.43
C LEU A 61 18.77 -2.68 -2.80
N ALA A 62 20.08 -2.82 -3.03
CA ALA A 62 20.96 -1.75 -3.48
C ALA A 62 20.51 -1.18 -4.83
N VAL A 63 20.11 -2.04 -5.78
CA VAL A 63 19.56 -1.60 -7.07
C VAL A 63 18.21 -0.91 -6.90
N ALA A 64 17.33 -1.43 -6.06
CA ALA A 64 16.01 -0.87 -5.85
C ALA A 64 16.07 0.52 -5.19
N LEU A 65 16.91 0.69 -4.18
CA LEU A 65 17.10 1.95 -3.46
C LEU A 65 17.99 2.94 -4.23
N GLY A 66 19.05 2.44 -4.89
CA GLY A 66 19.89 3.12 -5.87
C GLY A 66 20.58 4.40 -5.37
N CYS A 67 19.86 5.48 -5.16
CA CYS A 67 20.39 6.78 -4.76
C CYS A 67 19.49 7.46 -3.71
N PRO A 68 20.01 8.46 -2.96
CA PRO A 68 19.25 9.14 -1.90
C PRO A 68 17.89 9.69 -2.38
N ALA A 69 17.84 10.25 -3.59
CA ALA A 69 16.60 10.78 -4.14
C ALA A 69 15.53 9.70 -4.34
N ARG A 70 15.93 8.49 -4.73
CA ARG A 70 15.00 7.36 -4.87
C ARG A 70 14.53 6.85 -3.50
N VAL A 71 15.40 6.83 -2.51
CA VAL A 71 15.02 6.48 -1.12
C VAL A 71 13.97 7.45 -0.58
N VAL A 72 14.16 8.75 -0.78
CA VAL A 72 13.17 9.77 -0.39
C VAL A 72 11.84 9.52 -1.10
N MET A 73 11.87 9.31 -2.41
CA MET A 73 10.66 9.01 -3.19
C MET A 73 9.93 7.77 -2.66
N LEU A 74 10.65 6.66 -2.42
CA LEU A 74 10.05 5.42 -1.92
C LEU A 74 9.47 5.60 -0.51
N ASN A 75 10.15 6.35 0.35
CA ASN A 75 9.63 6.68 1.68
C ASN A 75 8.35 7.52 1.59
N ASP A 76 8.29 8.52 0.71
CA ASP A 76 7.07 9.32 0.49
C ASP A 76 5.91 8.45 -0.01
N MET A 77 6.20 7.51 -0.91
CA MET A 77 5.19 6.54 -1.39
C MET A 77 4.69 5.63 -0.25
N ASN A 78 5.59 5.11 0.57
CA ASN A 78 5.25 4.28 1.72
C ASN A 78 4.46 5.06 2.79
N ILE A 79 4.77 6.33 3.01
CA ILE A 79 3.99 7.20 3.89
C ILE A 79 2.57 7.42 3.33
N LEU A 80 2.45 7.66 2.03
CA LEU A 80 1.14 7.79 1.37
C LEU A 80 0.34 6.49 1.46
N ASP A 81 1.01 5.37 1.28
CA ASP A 81 0.41 4.04 1.39
C ASP A 81 -0.14 3.82 2.81
N LEU A 82 0.69 4.00 3.82
CA LEU A 82 0.32 3.80 5.22
C LEU A 82 -0.76 4.77 5.71
N ALA A 83 -0.65 6.06 5.34
CA ALA A 83 -1.52 7.11 5.86
C ALA A 83 -2.85 7.23 5.13
N ALA A 84 -2.91 6.84 3.85
CA ALA A 84 -4.08 7.07 3.02
C ALA A 84 -4.58 5.82 2.28
N PHE A 85 -3.70 5.10 1.58
CA PHE A 85 -4.14 3.98 0.73
C PHE A 85 -4.64 2.80 1.56
N ILE A 86 -3.85 2.33 2.54
CA ILE A 86 -4.22 1.20 3.40
C ILE A 86 -5.53 1.48 4.15
N PRO A 87 -5.75 2.63 4.81
CA PRO A 87 -7.04 2.95 5.43
C PRO A 87 -8.21 2.99 4.43
N ALA A 88 -8.00 3.56 3.24
CA ALA A 88 -9.05 3.70 2.23
C ALA A 88 -9.50 2.34 1.68
N TYR A 89 -8.57 1.50 1.21
CA TYR A 89 -8.95 0.18 0.70
C TYR A 89 -9.43 -0.76 1.81
N GLY A 90 -8.85 -0.69 3.01
CA GLY A 90 -9.31 -1.44 4.17
C GLY A 90 -10.77 -1.10 4.51
N ALA A 91 -11.11 0.18 4.55
CA ALA A 91 -12.48 0.64 4.73
C ALA A 91 -13.40 0.15 3.59
N PHE A 92 -12.96 0.29 2.32
CA PHE A 92 -13.70 -0.22 1.16
C PHE A 92 -14.04 -1.70 1.29
N LEU A 93 -13.05 -2.53 1.61
CA LEU A 93 -13.23 -3.98 1.75
C LEU A 93 -14.12 -4.33 2.96
N LEU A 94 -13.92 -3.69 4.11
CA LEU A 94 -14.72 -3.94 5.31
C LEU A 94 -16.19 -3.56 5.11
N PHE A 95 -16.46 -2.37 4.57
CA PHE A 95 -17.83 -1.94 4.31
C PHE A 95 -18.47 -2.74 3.18
N GLY A 96 -17.69 -3.11 2.14
CA GLY A 96 -18.13 -4.02 1.09
C GLY A 96 -18.54 -5.39 1.65
N ALA A 97 -17.70 -5.99 2.50
CA ALA A 97 -18.00 -7.25 3.17
C ALA A 97 -19.22 -7.13 4.09
N ALA A 98 -19.39 -6.01 4.80
CA ALA A 98 -20.55 -5.77 5.66
C ALA A 98 -21.87 -5.75 4.86
N VAL A 99 -21.83 -5.24 3.62
CA VAL A 99 -23.00 -5.17 2.74
C VAL A 99 -23.30 -6.51 2.05
N LEU A 100 -22.24 -7.20 1.56
CA LEU A 100 -22.38 -8.35 0.67
C LEU A 100 -22.42 -9.68 1.44
N ALA A 101 -21.61 -9.84 2.48
CA ALA A 101 -21.47 -11.08 3.22
C ALA A 101 -22.47 -11.20 4.38
N ARG A 102 -22.87 -12.44 4.70
CA ARG A 102 -23.81 -12.77 5.79
C ARG A 102 -23.29 -13.93 6.64
N GLY A 103 -23.71 -13.96 7.91
CA GLY A 103 -23.39 -15.06 8.83
C GLY A 103 -21.89 -15.30 8.94
N ARG A 104 -21.49 -16.57 8.90
CA ARG A 104 -20.08 -17.00 9.05
C ARG A 104 -19.16 -16.42 7.98
N LEU A 105 -19.66 -16.23 6.73
CA LEU A 105 -18.87 -15.61 5.66
C LEU A 105 -18.47 -14.20 5.98
N ARG A 106 -19.33 -13.41 6.64
CA ARG A 106 -18.99 -12.04 7.04
C ARG A 106 -17.88 -12.04 8.11
N THR A 107 -17.95 -12.91 9.09
CA THR A 107 -16.91 -13.03 10.11
C THR A 107 -15.58 -13.43 9.50
N LEU A 108 -15.58 -14.41 8.61
CA LEU A 108 -14.38 -14.86 7.90
C LEU A 108 -13.80 -13.74 7.03
N ALA A 109 -14.65 -13.05 6.26
CA ALA A 109 -14.22 -11.92 5.43
C ALA A 109 -13.56 -10.83 6.27
N PHE A 110 -14.16 -10.44 7.40
CA PHE A 110 -13.57 -9.44 8.29
C PHE A 110 -12.22 -9.89 8.88
N ALA A 111 -12.10 -11.16 9.27
CA ALA A 111 -10.84 -11.70 9.78
C ALA A 111 -9.73 -11.67 8.70
N LEU A 112 -10.05 -12.07 7.48
CA LEU A 112 -9.09 -12.08 6.37
C LEU A 112 -8.70 -10.67 5.93
N ILE A 113 -9.67 -9.75 5.83
CA ILE A 113 -9.39 -8.35 5.51
C ILE A 113 -8.54 -7.71 6.59
N GLY A 114 -8.89 -7.93 7.87
CA GLY A 114 -8.11 -7.43 8.99
C GLY A 114 -6.68 -7.96 8.99
N ALA A 115 -6.49 -9.25 8.75
CA ALA A 115 -5.17 -9.86 8.64
C ALA A 115 -4.36 -9.27 7.46
N GLY A 116 -4.99 -9.08 6.29
CA GLY A 116 -4.37 -8.44 5.14
C GLY A 116 -3.91 -7.00 5.43
N VAL A 117 -4.81 -6.17 5.99
CA VAL A 117 -4.50 -4.79 6.37
C VAL A 117 -3.33 -4.73 7.37
N VAL A 118 -3.31 -5.62 8.37
CA VAL A 118 -2.19 -5.70 9.33
C VAL A 118 -0.89 -6.11 8.65
N ALA A 119 -0.94 -7.08 7.74
CA ALA A 119 0.24 -7.51 6.98
C ALA A 119 0.81 -6.35 6.15
N ASP A 120 -0.02 -5.59 5.45
CA ASP A 120 0.39 -4.42 4.66
C ASP A 120 0.99 -3.31 5.53
N ILE A 121 0.39 -3.05 6.70
CA ILE A 121 0.95 -2.09 7.67
C ILE A 121 2.36 -2.52 8.11
N VAL A 122 2.54 -3.80 8.44
CA VAL A 122 3.84 -4.34 8.87
C VAL A 122 4.85 -4.26 7.72
N GLU A 123 4.44 -4.62 6.51
CA GLU A 123 5.30 -4.53 5.32
C GLU A 123 5.75 -3.09 5.09
N THR A 124 4.81 -2.15 4.99
CA THR A 124 5.10 -0.74 4.71
C THR A 124 5.94 -0.10 5.82
N ALA A 125 5.65 -0.41 7.10
CA ALA A 125 6.47 0.06 8.22
C ALA A 125 7.90 -0.50 8.16
N THR A 126 8.07 -1.76 7.75
CA THR A 126 9.38 -2.38 7.55
C THR A 126 10.15 -1.70 6.42
N GLN A 127 9.50 -1.39 5.32
CA GLN A 127 10.09 -0.67 4.18
C GLN A 127 10.54 0.74 4.58
N LEU A 128 9.72 1.46 5.34
CA LEU A 128 10.10 2.78 5.89
C LEU A 128 11.31 2.69 6.82
N TRP A 129 11.37 1.66 7.67
CA TRP A 129 12.50 1.43 8.56
C TRP A 129 13.79 1.12 7.78
N ILE A 130 13.73 0.29 6.73
CA ILE A 130 14.85 0.00 5.84
C ILE A 130 15.30 1.27 5.13
N GLY A 131 14.38 2.02 4.53
CA GLY A 131 14.67 3.27 3.84
C GLY A 131 15.36 4.32 4.74
N ALA A 132 14.89 4.45 5.98
CA ALA A 132 15.48 5.38 6.95
C ALA A 132 16.92 5.00 7.36
N ARG A 133 17.27 3.72 7.30
CA ARG A 133 18.62 3.19 7.68
C ARG A 133 19.50 2.85 6.49
N TRP A 134 19.04 3.08 5.27
CA TRP A 134 19.77 2.68 4.08
C TRP A 134 21.22 3.17 4.02
N PRO A 135 21.57 4.42 4.43
CA PRO A 135 22.96 4.87 4.45
C PRO A 135 23.87 4.02 5.35
N GLU A 136 23.31 3.42 6.42
CA GLU A 136 24.02 2.59 7.38
C GLU A 136 24.10 1.12 6.92
N LEU A 137 23.11 0.68 6.14
CA LEU A 137 22.99 -0.71 5.65
C LEU A 137 23.69 -0.91 4.31
N SER A 138 24.01 0.17 3.59
CA SER A 138 24.77 0.11 2.34
C SER A 138 26.23 -0.19 2.66
N PRO A 139 26.79 -1.35 2.24
CA PRO A 139 28.23 -1.53 2.29
C PRO A 139 28.87 -0.40 1.52
N ALA A 140 29.87 0.25 2.11
CA ALA A 140 30.60 1.32 1.48
C ALA A 140 31.02 0.88 0.06
N MET A 141 30.40 1.47 -0.94
CA MET A 141 30.79 1.36 -2.33
C MET A 141 32.03 2.21 -2.57
#